data_43b044c67c1b8c0e639210f4c74c54ea
#
_entry.id   43b044c67c1b8c0e639210f4c74c54ea
#
_cell.length_a   1.000
_cell.length_b   1.000
_cell.length_c   1.000
_cell.angle_alpha   90.00
_cell.angle_beta   90.00
_cell.angle_gamma   90.00
#
_symmetry.space_group_name_H-M   'P 1'
#
loop_
_entity.id
_entity.type
_entity.pdbx_description
1 polymer ?
#
loop_
_entity_poly.entity_id
_entity_poly.type
_entity_poly.pdbx_seq_one_letter_code
_entity_poly.pdbx_strand_id
1 'polypeptide(L)' 'MPEWLLGIIQAGLTVIALIVIIMLLAGLFMIIFGIATGIDERIQD' A
#
# COMPACT_ATOMS: atom_id res chain seq x y z
N MET A 1 -33.95 -1.82 -3.28
CA MET A 1 -32.77 -0.96 -3.10
C MET A 1 -32.61 -0.02 -4.26
N PRO A 2 -32.39 1.27 -4.02
CA PRO A 2 -32.16 2.20 -5.12
C PRO A 2 -30.80 1.94 -5.78
N GLU A 3 -30.74 2.18 -7.10
CA GLU A 3 -29.53 1.93 -7.88
C GLU A 3 -28.34 2.79 -7.44
N TRP A 4 -28.61 3.98 -6.96
CA TRP A 4 -27.55 4.89 -6.52
C TRP A 4 -26.80 4.38 -5.29
N LEU A 5 -27.48 3.59 -4.45
CA LEU A 5 -26.81 2.96 -3.30
C LEU A 5 -25.73 1.98 -3.73
N LEU A 6 -26.01 1.20 -4.77
CA LEU A 6 -25.00 0.29 -5.31
C LEU A 6 -23.78 1.03 -5.83
N GLY A 7 -23.98 2.17 -6.48
CA GLY A 7 -22.89 3.00 -6.95
C GLY A 7 -22.02 3.53 -5.83
N ILE A 8 -22.65 3.96 -4.73
CA ILE A 8 -21.92 4.47 -3.57
C ILE A 8 -21.10 3.37 -2.92
N ILE A 9 -21.69 2.19 -2.75
CA ILE A 9 -20.99 1.04 -2.15
C ILE A 9 -19.80 0.66 -3.01
N GLN A 10 -19.98 0.59 -4.33
CA GLN A 10 -18.92 0.23 -5.26
C GLN A 10 -17.80 1.27 -5.25
N ALA A 11 -18.14 2.55 -5.24
CA ALA A 11 -17.15 3.61 -5.14
C ALA A 11 -16.33 3.51 -3.85
N GLY A 12 -17.01 3.26 -2.73
CA GLY A 12 -16.34 3.08 -1.45
C GLY A 12 -15.38 1.90 -1.45
N LEU A 13 -15.79 0.78 -2.02
CA LEU A 13 -14.93 -0.40 -2.12
C LEU A 13 -13.71 -0.13 -2.98
N THR A 14 -13.87 0.59 -4.08
CA THR A 14 -12.74 0.96 -4.95
C THR A 14 -11.74 1.85 -4.21
N VAL A 15 -12.23 2.83 -3.48
CA VAL A 15 -11.38 3.74 -2.70
C VAL A 15 -10.60 2.97 -1.64
N ILE A 16 -11.28 2.08 -0.93
CA ILE A 16 -10.63 1.25 0.10
C ILE A 16 -9.54 0.38 -0.52
N ALA A 17 -9.83 -0.24 -1.66
CA ALA A 17 -8.85 -1.07 -2.37
C ALA A 17 -7.63 -0.27 -2.76
N LEU A 18 -7.81 0.94 -3.28
CA LEU A 18 -6.71 1.81 -3.65
C LEU A 18 -5.85 2.17 -2.44
N ILE A 19 -6.48 2.51 -1.32
CA ILE A 19 -5.76 2.85 -0.09
C ILE A 19 -4.93 1.65 0.38
N VAL A 20 -5.50 0.46 0.37
CA VAL A 20 -4.80 -0.76 0.79
C VAL A 20 -3.59 -1.02 -0.11
N ILE A 21 -3.76 -0.89 -1.43
CA ILE A 21 -2.66 -1.10 -2.37
C ILE A 21 -1.53 -0.10 -2.11
N ILE A 22 -1.86 1.17 -1.92
CA ILE A 22 -0.88 2.21 -1.64
C ILE A 22 -0.14 1.92 -0.34
N MET A 23 -0.85 1.49 0.69
CA MET A 23 -0.22 1.14 1.96
C MET A 23 0.73 -0.05 1.83
N LEU A 24 0.33 -1.07 1.08
CA LEU A 24 1.18 -2.24 0.85
C LEU A 24 2.43 -1.86 0.08
N LEU A 25 2.29 -1.06 -0.96
CA LEU A 25 3.44 -0.61 -1.76
C LEU A 25 4.39 0.25 -0.93
N ALA A 26 3.86 1.14 -0.12
CA ALA A 26 4.66 1.98 0.76
C ALA A 26 5.42 1.13 1.78
N GLY A 27 4.74 0.14 2.36
CA GLY A 27 5.37 -0.78 3.31
C GLY A 27 6.50 -1.57 2.68
N LEU A 28 6.27 -2.12 1.49
CA LEU A 28 7.30 -2.86 0.76
C LEU A 28 8.48 -1.96 0.42
N PHE A 29 8.21 -0.74 -0.02
CA PHE A 29 9.27 0.22 -0.35
C PHE A 29 10.14 0.50 0.87
N MET A 30 9.52 0.69 2.02
CA MET A 30 10.26 0.92 3.27
C MET A 30 11.11 -0.27 3.68
N ILE A 31 10.58 -1.48 3.51
CA ILE A 31 11.33 -2.70 3.84
C ILE A 31 12.54 -2.83 2.94
N ILE A 32 12.35 -2.64 1.64
CA ILE A 32 13.45 -2.74 0.66
C ILE A 32 14.52 -1.69 0.96
N PHE A 33 14.10 -0.47 1.26
CA PHE A 33 15.03 0.61 1.57
C PHE A 33 15.80 0.32 2.85
N GLY A 34 15.11 -0.21 3.87
CA GLY A 34 15.75 -0.58 5.13
C GLY A 34 16.75 -1.69 4.97
N ILE A 35 16.42 -2.72 4.18
CA ILE A 35 17.33 -3.85 3.92
C ILE A 35 18.56 -3.35 3.16
N ALA A 36 18.36 -2.51 2.15
CA ALA A 36 19.47 -1.97 1.38
C ALA A 36 20.43 -1.16 2.25
N THR A 37 19.90 -0.35 3.14
CA THR A 37 20.72 0.43 4.06
C THR A 37 21.46 -0.47 5.05
N GLY A 38 20.77 -1.50 5.56
CA GLY A 38 21.40 -2.45 6.46
C GLY A 38 22.51 -3.25 5.82
N ILE A 39 22.33 -3.65 4.56
CA ILE A 39 23.36 -4.38 3.82
C ILE A 39 24.59 -3.50 3.62
N ASP A 40 24.39 -2.23 3.32
CA ASP A 40 25.48 -1.29 3.14
C ASP A 40 26.31 -1.16 4.41
N GLU A 41 25.65 -1.09 5.55
CA GLU A 41 26.35 -1.02 6.84
C GLU A 41 27.18 -2.28 7.09
N ARG A 42 26.66 -3.44 6.74
CA ARG A 42 27.34 -4.70 6.95
C ARG A 42 28.58 -4.83 6.07
N ILE A 43 28.49 -4.33 4.86
CA ILE A 43 29.60 -4.37 3.92
C ILE A 43 30.75 -3.49 4.40
N GLN A 44 30.43 -2.39 5.04
CA GLN A 44 31.45 -1.48 5.58
C GLN A 44 32.18 -2.04 6.80
N ASP A 45 31.49 -2.92 7.51
CA ASP A 45 32.08 -3.55 8.69
C ASP A 45 33.06 -4.64 8.28
#